data_bbbebf4020cec92a7d1cb33910413c4a
#
_entry.id   bbbebf4020cec92a7d1cb33910413c4a
#
_cell.length_a   1.000
_cell.length_b   1.000
_cell.length_c   1.000
_cell.angle_alpha   90.00
_cell.angle_beta   90.00
_cell.angle_gamma   90.00
#
_symmetry.space_group_name_H-M   'P 1'
#
loop_
_entity.id
_entity.type
_entity.pdbx_description
1 polymer ?
#
loop_
_entity_poly.entity_id
_entity_poly.type
_entity_poly.pdbx_seq_one_letter_code
_entity_poly.pdbx_strand_id
1 'polypeptide(L)'
;MRWFVILLLSVRLAHADGERAGAFDYYVLSLSWSPTWCALEGDARNSPQCDPERDFGWVLHGLWPQYEEGWPSYCRTAQRDPSRAQTAAMADIMGTPGLAWYQWKKHGRCSGLSASDYFATARSAYEAVTRPEVFRKLTKPVKLPASVVEEAFL
;
A
#
# COMPACT_ATOMS: atom_id res chain seq x y z
N MET A 1 -51.31 -34.27 18.37
CA MET A 1 -50.76 -33.68 17.12
C MET A 1 -49.57 -32.82 17.48
N ARG A 2 -48.35 -33.30 17.28
CA ARG A 2 -47.07 -32.57 17.64
C ARG A 2 -46.58 -31.92 16.35
N TRP A 3 -46.58 -30.59 16.32
CA TRP A 3 -46.03 -29.80 15.22
C TRP A 3 -44.53 -29.72 15.38
N PHE A 4 -43.77 -30.32 14.45
CA PHE A 4 -42.34 -30.14 14.33
C PHE A 4 -42.05 -28.85 13.53
N VAL A 5 -41.54 -27.82 14.20
CA VAL A 5 -40.99 -26.64 13.50
C VAL A 5 -39.60 -26.99 13.04
N ILE A 6 -39.43 -27.15 11.72
CA ILE A 6 -38.10 -27.30 11.09
C ILE A 6 -37.51 -25.92 10.95
N LEU A 7 -36.53 -25.61 11.78
CA LEU A 7 -35.74 -24.38 11.70
C LEU A 7 -34.70 -24.57 10.57
N LEU A 8 -34.96 -23.99 9.38
CA LEU A 8 -33.98 -23.94 8.29
C LEU A 8 -32.87 -22.94 8.65
N LEU A 9 -31.76 -23.44 9.19
CA LEU A 9 -30.52 -22.64 9.28
C LEU A 9 -29.99 -22.41 7.86
N SER A 10 -30.13 -21.18 7.35
CA SER A 10 -29.43 -20.73 6.15
C SER A 10 -27.96 -20.52 6.51
N VAL A 11 -27.11 -21.50 6.23
CA VAL A 11 -25.66 -21.36 6.27
C VAL A 11 -25.27 -20.42 5.15
N ARG A 12 -24.99 -19.16 5.50
CA ARG A 12 -24.30 -18.27 4.58
C ARG A 12 -22.87 -18.77 4.48
N LEU A 13 -22.54 -19.40 3.36
CA LEU A 13 -21.16 -19.68 2.99
C LEU A 13 -20.44 -18.33 2.88
N ALA A 14 -19.66 -17.99 3.90
CA ALA A 14 -18.68 -16.92 3.78
C ALA A 14 -17.70 -17.35 2.69
N HIS A 15 -17.79 -16.74 1.51
CA HIS A 15 -16.82 -16.96 0.47
C HIS A 15 -15.52 -16.29 0.97
N ALA A 16 -14.58 -17.12 1.41
CA ALA A 16 -13.20 -16.74 1.73
C ALA A 16 -12.36 -16.50 0.45
N ASP A 17 -13.01 -16.06 -0.59
CA ASP A 17 -12.41 -15.78 -1.89
C ASP A 17 -12.32 -14.28 -2.04
N GLY A 18 -11.08 -13.78 -2.21
CA GLY A 18 -10.80 -12.37 -2.35
C GLY A 18 -11.76 -11.63 -3.30
N GLU A 19 -11.95 -10.36 -3.03
CA GLU A 19 -12.88 -9.50 -3.73
C GLU A 19 -12.57 -9.39 -5.23
N ARG A 20 -13.52 -8.87 -6.00
CA ARG A 20 -13.40 -8.79 -7.46
C ARG A 20 -12.41 -7.71 -7.86
N ALA A 21 -11.41 -8.05 -8.66
CA ALA A 21 -10.48 -7.10 -9.25
C ALA A 21 -11.19 -6.11 -10.19
N GLY A 22 -10.80 -4.85 -10.12
CA GLY A 22 -11.35 -3.75 -10.94
C GLY A 22 -12.66 -3.15 -10.41
N ALA A 23 -13.17 -3.63 -9.27
CA ALA A 23 -14.34 -3.07 -8.61
C ALA A 23 -13.88 -2.27 -7.39
N PHE A 24 -13.78 -0.96 -7.52
CA PHE A 24 -13.43 -0.01 -6.45
C PHE A 24 -13.81 1.40 -6.89
N ASP A 25 -13.86 2.36 -5.96
CA ASP A 25 -14.34 3.72 -6.23
C ASP A 25 -13.19 4.69 -6.50
N TYR A 26 -12.11 4.63 -5.72
CA TYR A 26 -10.95 5.53 -5.85
C TYR A 26 -9.66 4.87 -5.37
N TYR A 27 -8.53 5.57 -5.57
CA TYR A 27 -7.23 5.19 -5.02
C TYR A 27 -6.84 6.07 -3.84
N VAL A 28 -6.27 5.45 -2.81
CA VAL A 28 -5.51 6.15 -1.77
C VAL A 28 -4.02 5.99 -2.06
N LEU A 29 -3.31 7.12 -2.23
CA LEU A 29 -1.86 7.17 -2.27
C LEU A 29 -1.33 7.20 -0.84
N SER A 30 -0.66 6.14 -0.42
CA SER A 30 -0.06 6.04 0.90
C SER A 30 1.44 6.33 0.84
N LEU A 31 1.89 7.30 1.62
CA LEU A 31 3.31 7.66 1.79
C LEU A 31 3.79 7.28 3.18
N SER A 32 5.06 6.88 3.28
CA SER A 32 5.74 6.62 4.56
C SER A 32 6.97 7.48 4.70
N TRP A 33 7.22 7.98 5.92
CA TRP A 33 8.44 8.68 6.26
C TRP A 33 9.51 7.68 6.73
N SER A 34 10.51 7.43 5.86
CA SER A 34 11.54 6.41 6.07
C SER A 34 12.32 6.57 7.37
N PRO A 35 12.79 7.78 7.79
CA PRO A 35 13.58 7.90 9.01
C PRO A 35 12.86 7.40 10.27
N THR A 36 11.54 7.65 10.38
CA THR A 36 10.76 7.11 11.52
C THR A 36 10.64 5.59 11.47
N TRP A 37 10.35 5.04 10.29
CA TRP A 37 10.23 3.59 10.14
C TRP A 37 11.57 2.89 10.38
N CYS A 38 12.69 3.45 9.91
CA CYS A 38 14.03 2.92 10.14
C CYS A 38 14.35 2.90 11.64
N ALA A 39 14.14 4.00 12.34
CA ALA A 39 14.40 4.08 13.78
C ALA A 39 13.55 3.10 14.62
N LEU A 40 12.31 2.79 14.18
CA LEU A 40 11.41 1.89 14.92
C LEU A 40 11.62 0.41 14.58
N GLU A 41 11.90 0.09 13.31
CA GLU A 41 11.90 -1.30 12.85
C GLU A 41 12.97 -1.60 11.80
N GLY A 42 13.22 -0.69 10.87
CA GLY A 42 13.97 -0.95 9.65
C GLY A 42 15.44 -1.26 9.90
N ASP A 43 16.07 -0.54 10.83
CA ASP A 43 17.48 -0.73 11.21
C ASP A 43 17.69 -2.11 11.86
N ALA A 44 16.79 -2.52 12.75
CA ALA A 44 16.85 -3.85 13.37
C ALA A 44 16.68 -4.99 12.35
N ARG A 45 16.10 -4.71 11.19
CA ARG A 45 15.89 -5.66 10.08
C ARG A 45 16.97 -5.56 9.00
N ASN A 46 17.95 -4.69 9.14
CA ASN A 46 18.93 -4.36 8.11
C ASN A 46 18.28 -4.06 6.75
N SER A 47 17.20 -3.29 6.75
CA SER A 47 16.44 -3.01 5.54
C SER A 47 17.25 -2.11 4.60
N PRO A 48 17.31 -2.43 3.29
CA PRO A 48 17.94 -1.54 2.29
C PRO A 48 17.29 -0.15 2.20
N GLN A 49 16.07 0.02 2.69
CA GLN A 49 15.42 1.34 2.80
C GLN A 49 16.11 2.23 3.85
N CYS A 50 16.82 1.65 4.80
CA CYS A 50 17.52 2.36 5.87
C CYS A 50 19.01 2.57 5.60
N ASP A 51 19.47 2.20 4.42
CA ASP A 51 20.82 2.49 3.97
C ASP A 51 21.00 4.02 3.87
N PRO A 52 21.94 4.62 4.65
CA PRO A 52 22.14 6.07 4.66
C PRO A 52 22.60 6.62 3.31
N GLU A 53 23.23 5.81 2.45
CA GLU A 53 23.63 6.23 1.12
C GLU A 53 22.43 6.48 0.18
N ARG A 54 21.29 5.88 0.47
CA ARG A 54 20.05 6.04 -0.31
C ARG A 54 19.23 7.24 0.11
N ASP A 55 19.44 7.78 1.29
CA ASP A 55 18.82 8.98 1.86
C ASP A 55 17.29 9.08 1.59
N PHE A 56 16.56 8.02 1.87
CA PHE A 56 15.11 8.02 1.70
C PHE A 56 14.40 8.93 2.70
N GLY A 57 13.58 9.84 2.20
CA GLY A 57 12.61 10.62 2.95
C GLY A 57 11.22 10.00 2.87
N TRP A 58 10.29 10.72 2.19
CA TRP A 58 8.98 10.20 1.86
C TRP A 58 9.07 9.17 0.74
N VAL A 59 8.63 7.95 1.02
CA VAL A 59 8.56 6.86 0.05
C VAL A 59 7.12 6.46 -0.22
N LEU A 60 6.88 5.92 -1.40
CA LEU A 60 5.61 5.31 -1.73
C LEU A 60 5.44 4.03 -0.89
N HIS A 61 4.46 4.03 0.03
CA HIS A 61 4.08 2.80 0.71
C HIS A 61 3.19 1.95 -0.20
N GLY A 62 2.21 2.56 -0.87
CA GLY A 62 1.37 1.89 -1.85
C GLY A 62 0.33 2.80 -2.48
N LEU A 63 -0.31 2.29 -3.53
CA LEU A 63 -1.49 2.86 -4.17
C LEU A 63 -2.64 1.87 -3.99
N TRP A 64 -3.62 2.23 -3.17
CA TRP A 64 -4.61 1.29 -2.68
C TRP A 64 -5.99 1.56 -3.27
N PRO A 65 -6.58 0.63 -4.04
CA PRO A 65 -8.00 0.67 -4.36
C PRO A 65 -8.83 0.72 -3.08
N GLN A 66 -9.85 1.58 -3.04
CA GLN A 66 -10.75 1.77 -1.91
C GLN A 66 -12.19 1.79 -2.39
N TYR A 67 -13.11 1.41 -1.51
CA TYR A 67 -14.53 1.73 -1.61
C TYR A 67 -14.84 2.99 -0.81
N GLU A 68 -16.03 3.57 -0.98
CA GLU A 68 -16.52 4.62 -0.08
C GLU A 68 -16.52 4.13 1.38
N GLU A 69 -16.81 2.84 1.59
CA GLU A 69 -16.72 2.19 2.89
C GLU A 69 -15.86 0.92 2.79
N GLY A 70 -14.64 0.95 3.39
CA GLY A 70 -13.70 -0.16 3.39
C GLY A 70 -12.82 -0.25 2.14
N TRP A 71 -12.22 -1.39 1.93
CA TRP A 71 -11.24 -1.59 0.85
C TRP A 71 -11.18 -3.05 0.40
N PRO A 72 -10.97 -3.30 -0.90
CA PRO A 72 -10.70 -4.64 -1.41
C PRO A 72 -9.25 -5.06 -1.08
N SER A 73 -9.06 -6.35 -0.80
CA SER A 73 -7.73 -6.90 -0.56
C SER A 73 -7.59 -8.32 -1.08
N TYR A 74 -6.37 -8.65 -1.53
CA TYR A 74 -6.02 -9.98 -2.04
C TYR A 74 -6.96 -10.49 -3.14
N CYS A 75 -7.43 -9.60 -4.01
CA CYS A 75 -8.40 -9.90 -5.04
C CYS A 75 -7.92 -11.00 -5.98
N ARG A 76 -8.86 -11.81 -6.46
CA ARG A 76 -8.63 -12.74 -7.56
C ARG A 76 -8.51 -11.96 -8.86
N THR A 77 -7.45 -12.21 -9.61
CA THR A 77 -7.19 -11.58 -10.90
C THR A 77 -6.62 -12.60 -11.88
N ALA A 78 -6.92 -12.43 -13.16
CA ALA A 78 -6.27 -13.16 -14.23
C ALA A 78 -4.91 -12.56 -14.61
N GLN A 79 -4.54 -11.42 -14.05
CA GLN A 79 -3.27 -10.76 -14.32
C GLN A 79 -2.11 -11.55 -13.71
N ARG A 80 -1.00 -11.57 -14.43
CA ARG A 80 0.22 -12.23 -13.96
C ARG A 80 0.87 -11.41 -12.83
N ASP A 81 1.43 -12.10 -11.87
CA ASP A 81 2.27 -11.47 -10.84
C ASP A 81 3.51 -10.80 -11.47
N PRO A 82 4.01 -9.71 -10.87
CA PRO A 82 5.16 -9.00 -11.38
C PRO A 82 6.42 -9.89 -11.37
N SER A 83 7.27 -9.67 -12.36
CA SER A 83 8.61 -10.22 -12.37
C SER A 83 9.49 -9.57 -11.30
N ARG A 84 10.62 -10.21 -10.97
CA ARG A 84 11.63 -9.62 -10.08
C ARG A 84 12.17 -8.28 -10.60
N ALA A 85 12.30 -8.13 -11.92
CA ALA A 85 12.73 -6.88 -12.53
C ALA A 85 11.71 -5.75 -12.31
N GLN A 86 10.41 -6.04 -12.45
CA GLN A 86 9.35 -5.04 -12.21
C GLN A 86 9.31 -4.59 -10.74
N THR A 87 9.41 -5.51 -9.79
CA THR A 87 9.46 -5.13 -8.36
C THR A 87 10.75 -4.41 -8.00
N ALA A 88 11.89 -4.79 -8.59
CA ALA A 88 13.17 -4.10 -8.40
C ALA A 88 13.13 -2.67 -8.93
N ALA A 89 12.44 -2.43 -10.06
CA ALA A 89 12.28 -1.09 -10.63
C ALA A 89 11.46 -0.13 -9.75
N MET A 90 10.74 -0.63 -8.75
CA MET A 90 10.01 0.20 -7.79
C MET A 90 10.82 0.52 -6.53
N ALA A 91 11.99 -0.08 -6.35
CA ALA A 91 12.78 0.06 -5.12
C ALA A 91 13.34 1.48 -4.91
N ASP A 92 13.44 2.27 -5.98
CA ASP A 92 13.88 3.67 -5.96
C ASP A 92 12.86 4.60 -5.25
N ILE A 93 11.58 4.28 -5.32
CA ILE A 93 10.50 5.07 -4.69
C ILE A 93 9.82 4.34 -3.53
N MET A 94 9.95 3.01 -3.43
CA MET A 94 9.33 2.19 -2.39
C MET A 94 10.32 1.65 -1.34
N GLY A 95 11.62 1.90 -1.54
CA GLY A 95 12.68 1.43 -0.65
C GLY A 95 13.13 0.00 -0.91
N THR A 96 12.23 -0.96 -1.14
CA THR A 96 12.58 -2.36 -1.40
C THR A 96 11.69 -3.04 -2.44
N PRO A 97 12.24 -4.01 -3.22
CA PRO A 97 11.43 -4.85 -4.10
C PRO A 97 10.39 -5.69 -3.35
N GLY A 98 10.69 -6.06 -2.10
CA GLY A 98 9.81 -6.84 -1.24
C GLY A 98 8.52 -6.09 -0.90
N LEU A 99 8.61 -4.77 -0.64
CA LEU A 99 7.43 -3.94 -0.43
C LEU A 99 6.58 -3.87 -1.69
N ALA A 100 7.20 -3.65 -2.87
CA ALA A 100 6.48 -3.63 -4.15
C ALA A 100 5.72 -4.93 -4.41
N TRP A 101 6.36 -6.09 -4.13
CA TRP A 101 5.70 -7.39 -4.23
C TRP A 101 4.52 -7.53 -3.26
N TYR A 102 4.69 -7.13 -2.01
CA TYR A 102 3.63 -7.19 -1.00
C TYR A 102 2.44 -6.31 -1.38
N GLN A 103 2.71 -5.07 -1.83
CA GLN A 103 1.68 -4.12 -2.25
C GLN A 103 0.90 -4.62 -3.47
N TRP A 104 1.58 -5.23 -4.44
CA TRP A 104 0.91 -5.88 -5.56
C TRP A 104 -0.04 -6.98 -5.07
N LYS A 105 0.45 -7.90 -4.24
CA LYS A 105 -0.36 -9.03 -3.75
C LYS A 105 -1.60 -8.58 -3.01
N LYS A 106 -1.45 -7.58 -2.12
CA LYS A 106 -2.53 -7.16 -1.24
C LYS A 106 -3.49 -6.19 -1.94
N HIS A 107 -2.98 -5.25 -2.70
CA HIS A 107 -3.73 -4.12 -3.24
C HIS A 107 -3.72 -4.06 -4.77
N GLY A 108 -2.56 -4.23 -5.39
CA GLY A 108 -2.41 -4.08 -6.84
C GLY A 108 -3.29 -5.03 -7.64
N ARG A 109 -3.45 -6.27 -7.20
CA ARG A 109 -4.37 -7.23 -7.81
C ARG A 109 -5.81 -6.71 -7.86
N CYS A 110 -6.20 -5.90 -6.88
CA CYS A 110 -7.55 -5.36 -6.78
C CYS A 110 -7.82 -4.23 -7.78
N SER A 111 -6.78 -3.62 -8.36
CA SER A 111 -6.93 -2.59 -9.38
C SER A 111 -7.53 -3.10 -10.69
N GLY A 112 -7.41 -4.39 -10.99
CA GLY A 112 -7.76 -4.96 -12.28
C GLY A 112 -6.71 -4.73 -13.39
N LEU A 113 -5.71 -3.90 -13.12
CA LEU A 113 -4.61 -3.61 -14.05
C LEU A 113 -3.60 -4.75 -14.11
N SER A 114 -2.79 -4.78 -15.17
CA SER A 114 -1.57 -5.58 -15.16
C SER A 114 -0.58 -5.07 -14.10
N ALA A 115 0.36 -5.90 -13.66
CA ALA A 115 1.38 -5.47 -12.70
C ALA A 115 2.22 -4.28 -13.22
N SER A 116 2.51 -4.26 -14.53
CA SER A 116 3.21 -3.15 -15.19
C SER A 116 2.42 -1.84 -15.10
N ASP A 117 1.14 -1.89 -15.46
CA ASP A 117 0.29 -0.70 -15.47
C ASP A 117 -0.03 -0.20 -14.06
N TYR A 118 -0.22 -1.13 -13.11
CA TYR A 118 -0.37 -0.76 -11.70
C TYR A 118 0.86 -0.03 -11.15
N PHE A 119 2.07 -0.54 -11.40
CA PHE A 119 3.28 0.12 -10.94
C PHE A 119 3.53 1.45 -11.67
N ALA A 120 3.21 1.54 -12.96
CA ALA A 120 3.26 2.80 -13.69
C ALA A 120 2.30 3.84 -13.10
N THR A 121 1.05 3.43 -12.82
CA THR A 121 0.03 4.30 -12.18
C THR A 121 0.49 4.73 -10.78
N ALA A 122 1.02 3.80 -9.98
CA ALA A 122 1.51 4.10 -8.64
C ALA A 122 2.69 5.08 -8.65
N ARG A 123 3.62 4.93 -9.61
CA ARG A 123 4.73 5.86 -9.81
C ARG A 123 4.24 7.24 -10.23
N SER A 124 3.34 7.31 -11.21
CA SER A 124 2.77 8.59 -11.67
C SER A 124 2.04 9.32 -10.55
N ALA A 125 1.28 8.60 -9.72
CA ALA A 125 0.60 9.18 -8.56
C ALA A 125 1.62 9.71 -7.52
N TYR A 126 2.70 8.97 -7.26
CA TYR A 126 3.77 9.39 -6.36
C TYR A 126 4.50 10.63 -6.87
N GLU A 127 4.80 10.70 -8.17
CA GLU A 127 5.50 11.82 -8.81
C GLU A 127 4.63 13.08 -8.88
N ALA A 128 3.31 12.94 -8.96
CA ALA A 128 2.37 14.05 -9.00
C ALA A 128 2.27 14.80 -7.66
N VAL A 129 2.69 14.20 -6.54
CA VAL A 129 2.62 14.83 -5.22
C VAL A 129 3.96 15.49 -4.86
N THR A 130 3.94 16.80 -4.62
CA THR A 130 5.10 17.50 -4.06
C THR A 130 5.32 17.06 -2.61
N ARG A 131 6.45 16.45 -2.34
CA ARG A 131 6.81 15.98 -0.98
C ARG A 131 7.62 17.05 -0.27
N PRO A 132 7.20 17.48 0.94
CA PRO A 132 7.84 18.60 1.62
C PRO A 132 9.28 18.28 2.06
N GLU A 133 10.22 19.09 1.58
CA GLU A 133 11.66 18.97 1.91
C GLU A 133 11.98 19.46 3.34
N VAL A 134 11.07 20.17 3.98
CA VAL A 134 11.29 20.71 5.33
C VAL A 134 11.61 19.63 6.36
N PHE A 135 11.02 18.42 6.19
CA PHE A 135 11.26 17.31 7.11
C PHE A 135 12.67 16.72 7.01
N ARG A 136 13.36 16.85 5.87
CA ARG A 136 14.75 16.42 5.71
C ARG A 136 15.73 17.26 6.55
N LYS A 137 15.31 18.45 6.99
CA LYS A 137 16.12 19.34 7.85
C LYS A 137 16.04 18.98 9.33
N LEU A 138 15.19 18.02 9.69
CA LEU A 138 15.05 17.55 11.06
C LEU A 138 16.24 16.66 11.44
N THR A 139 17.08 17.17 12.36
CA THR A 139 18.28 16.46 12.84
C THR A 139 18.03 15.64 14.11
N LYS A 140 16.83 15.74 14.68
CA LYS A 140 16.42 15.05 15.92
C LYS A 140 14.98 14.54 15.77
N PRO A 141 14.63 13.44 16.45
CA PRO A 141 13.24 13.01 16.54
C PRO A 141 12.37 14.10 17.16
N VAL A 142 11.27 14.43 16.49
CA VAL A 142 10.26 15.37 16.96
C VAL A 142 8.87 14.76 16.86
N LYS A 143 7.99 15.11 17.80
CA LYS A 143 6.55 14.80 17.68
C LYS A 143 5.86 16.00 17.08
N LEU A 144 5.23 15.82 15.95
CA LEU A 144 4.45 16.85 15.26
C LEU A 144 2.97 16.51 15.32
N PRO A 145 2.07 17.49 15.48
CA PRO A 145 0.65 17.32 15.20
C PRO A 145 0.43 16.94 13.72
N ALA A 146 -0.62 16.17 13.42
CA ALA A 146 -0.94 15.80 12.05
C ALA A 146 -1.16 17.03 11.16
N SER A 147 -1.77 18.09 11.68
CA SER A 147 -2.01 19.35 10.96
C SER A 147 -0.73 20.00 10.43
N VAL A 148 0.39 19.93 11.17
CA VAL A 148 1.69 20.46 10.71
C VAL A 148 2.22 19.65 9.51
N VAL A 149 1.96 18.34 9.50
CA VAL A 149 2.33 17.51 8.36
C VAL A 149 1.42 17.81 7.17
N GLU A 150 0.12 17.93 7.38
CA GLU A 150 -0.87 18.29 6.35
C GLU A 150 -0.54 19.64 5.69
N GLU A 151 -0.32 20.68 6.51
CA GLU A 151 0.05 22.02 6.03
C GLU A 151 1.34 22.03 5.19
N ALA A 152 2.28 21.13 5.50
CA ALA A 152 3.53 21.07 4.75
C ALA A 152 3.34 20.45 3.33
N PHE A 153 2.26 19.71 3.09
CA PHE A 153 1.91 19.16 1.78
C PHE A 153 1.06 20.10 0.92
N LEU A 154 0.53 21.20 1.49
CA LEU A 154 -0.27 22.21 0.81
C LEU A 154 0.58 23.33 0.26
#